data_9d25d2637e960aed67c9a827b3ad46ae
#
_entry.id   9d25d2637e960aed67c9a827b3ad46ae
#
_cell.length_a   1.000
_cell.length_b   1.000
_cell.length_c   1.000
_cell.angle_alpha   90.00
_cell.angle_beta   90.00
_cell.angle_gamma   90.00
#
_symmetry.space_group_name_H-M   'P 1'
#
loop_
_entity.id
_entity.type
_entity.pdbx_description
1 polymer ?
#
loop_
_entity_poly.entity_id
_entity_poly.type
_entity_poly.pdbx_seq_one_letter_code
_entity_poly.pdbx_strand_id
1 'polypeptide(L)'
;VEYIDTANRFFMNTTSCLADIYTPLFAKKNTCVLTNYNNSSYEIIPFDFPDTSFVLTDARVPRVHVWNEETLWTAEYACLLGDLKISRNGEIVYEDSDTEINEVLSVVNEDYRRRLICIMKEQALLQDALTALKNSNFAQFARDVVHSHELLRDLFQISCPEIDWLVKRVFEGDMLSGKPLSACSRITGKGFGSSTYTVLQTKDLDAYEKRLAEYERIFGFHAIYYNVHTADGVISGLNW
;
A
#
# COMPACT_ATOMS: atom_id res chain seq x y z
N VAL A 1 13.33 17.70 -4.82
CA VAL A 1 12.80 16.85 -3.75
C VAL A 1 13.06 17.52 -2.40
N GLU A 2 14.30 17.80 -2.03
CA GLU A 2 14.70 18.41 -0.75
C GLU A 2 13.95 19.71 -0.42
N TYR A 3 13.79 20.61 -1.39
CA TYR A 3 13.02 21.86 -1.21
C TYR A 3 11.54 21.61 -0.90
N ILE A 4 10.92 20.60 -1.52
CA ILE A 4 9.52 20.25 -1.27
C ILE A 4 9.37 19.67 0.14
N ASP A 5 10.25 18.76 0.53
CA ASP A 5 10.26 18.17 1.87
C ASP A 5 10.48 19.24 2.95
N THR A 6 11.43 20.14 2.74
CA THR A 6 11.70 21.25 3.63
C THR A 6 10.49 22.19 3.75
N ALA A 7 9.83 22.52 2.64
CA ALA A 7 8.63 23.35 2.65
C ALA A 7 7.48 22.69 3.42
N ASN A 8 7.25 21.40 3.20
CA ASN A 8 6.22 20.64 3.93
C ASN A 8 6.48 20.62 5.44
N ARG A 9 7.72 20.40 5.85
CA ARG A 9 8.08 20.42 7.28
C ARG A 9 7.93 21.81 7.90
N PHE A 10 8.40 22.87 7.21
CA PHE A 10 8.39 24.22 7.75
C PHE A 10 7.00 24.88 7.76
N PHE A 11 6.23 24.71 6.68
CA PHE A 11 4.97 25.43 6.51
C PHE A 11 3.73 24.58 6.84
N MET A 12 3.79 23.28 6.58
CA MET A 12 2.66 22.39 6.81
C MET A 12 2.79 21.58 8.10
N ASN A 13 3.96 21.61 8.75
CA ASN A 13 4.29 20.79 9.91
C ASN A 13 3.97 19.30 9.71
N THR A 14 4.23 18.80 8.49
CA THR A 14 3.97 17.42 8.09
C THR A 14 5.24 16.77 7.57
N THR A 15 5.39 15.48 7.82
CA THR A 15 6.45 14.67 7.22
C THR A 15 6.04 14.29 5.80
N SER A 16 6.90 14.54 4.82
CA SER A 16 6.63 14.17 3.43
C SER A 16 6.82 12.66 3.24
N CYS A 17 5.89 12.04 2.52
CA CYS A 17 6.13 10.74 1.93
C CYS A 17 6.98 10.92 0.66
N LEU A 18 8.14 10.28 0.57
CA LEU A 18 9.01 10.40 -0.61
C LEU A 18 8.28 9.95 -1.89
N ALA A 19 7.43 8.92 -1.80
CA ALA A 19 6.64 8.46 -2.94
C ALA A 19 5.72 9.56 -3.49
N ASP A 20 5.12 10.38 -2.61
CA ASP A 20 4.24 11.49 -3.00
C ASP A 20 5.00 12.63 -3.68
N ILE A 21 6.31 12.71 -3.49
CA ILE A 21 7.18 13.71 -4.15
C ILE A 21 7.77 13.15 -5.44
N TYR A 22 8.33 11.93 -5.40
CA TYR A 22 9.01 11.34 -6.55
C TYR A 22 8.04 10.98 -7.67
N THR A 23 6.88 10.42 -7.35
CA THR A 23 5.92 9.97 -8.36
C THR A 23 5.43 11.10 -9.27
N PRO A 24 4.92 12.24 -8.76
CA PRO A 24 4.51 13.35 -9.63
C PRO A 24 5.63 13.96 -10.45
N LEU A 25 6.89 13.87 -9.98
CA LEU A 25 8.03 14.46 -10.68
C LEU A 25 8.59 13.54 -11.76
N PHE A 26 8.76 12.24 -11.48
CA PHE A 26 9.61 11.35 -12.25
C PHE A 26 8.90 10.14 -12.86
N ALA A 27 7.62 9.90 -12.53
CA ALA A 27 6.88 8.77 -13.09
C ALA A 27 6.88 8.82 -14.63
N LYS A 28 6.73 7.65 -15.23
CA LYS A 28 6.49 7.49 -16.66
C LYS A 28 5.17 6.76 -16.86
N LYS A 29 4.55 6.98 -18.00
CA LYS A 29 3.33 6.26 -18.37
C LYS A 29 3.58 4.75 -18.31
N ASN A 30 2.62 3.98 -17.79
CA ASN A 30 2.69 2.54 -17.59
C ASN A 30 3.86 2.08 -16.69
N THR A 31 4.17 2.90 -15.68
CA THR A 31 5.18 2.54 -14.68
C THR A 31 4.70 2.87 -13.27
N CYS A 32 5.31 2.25 -12.27
CA CYS A 32 5.28 2.70 -10.90
C CYS A 32 6.67 3.17 -10.45
N VAL A 33 6.71 3.96 -9.39
CA VAL A 33 7.93 4.50 -8.82
C VAL A 33 8.22 3.80 -7.50
N LEU A 34 9.29 3.02 -7.46
CA LEU A 34 9.82 2.46 -6.23
C LEU A 34 10.72 3.50 -5.56
N THR A 35 10.41 3.87 -4.33
CA THR A 35 11.22 4.82 -3.56
C THR A 35 12.00 4.11 -2.47
N ASN A 36 13.28 4.46 -2.33
CA ASN A 36 14.13 3.99 -1.25
C ASN A 36 14.39 5.12 -0.25
N TYR A 37 13.86 4.96 0.96
CA TYR A 37 13.96 5.97 2.01
C TYR A 37 15.36 6.05 2.64
N ASN A 38 16.17 4.99 2.57
CA ASN A 38 17.50 4.97 3.21
C ASN A 38 18.49 5.89 2.50
N ASN A 39 18.42 5.94 1.17
CA ASN A 39 19.34 6.73 0.34
C ASN A 39 18.63 7.81 -0.49
N SER A 40 17.34 8.03 -0.25
CA SER A 40 16.51 9.01 -0.98
C SER A 40 16.59 8.83 -2.50
N SER A 41 16.59 7.59 -2.97
CA SER A 41 16.61 7.26 -4.40
C SER A 41 15.27 6.72 -4.88
N TYR A 42 15.11 6.62 -6.20
CA TYR A 42 13.94 5.99 -6.81
C TYR A 42 14.34 5.12 -8.01
N GLU A 43 13.49 4.15 -8.32
CA GLU A 43 13.58 3.29 -9.49
C GLU A 43 12.24 3.30 -10.24
N ILE A 44 12.29 3.32 -11.57
CA ILE A 44 11.10 3.22 -12.42
C ILE A 44 10.88 1.74 -12.76
N ILE A 45 9.75 1.20 -12.34
CA ILE A 45 9.39 -0.19 -12.55
C ILE A 45 8.25 -0.26 -13.57
N PRO A 46 8.32 -1.11 -14.61
CA PRO A 46 7.19 -1.34 -15.52
C PRO A 46 5.93 -1.77 -14.75
N PHE A 47 4.81 -1.15 -15.10
CA PHE A 47 3.48 -1.54 -14.63
C PHE A 47 2.59 -1.67 -15.86
N ASP A 48 2.79 -2.76 -16.59
CA ASP A 48 2.12 -3.01 -17.86
C ASP A 48 1.44 -4.39 -17.85
N PHE A 49 0.19 -4.37 -17.44
CA PHE A 49 -0.70 -5.51 -17.51
C PHE A 49 -1.77 -5.22 -18.55
N PRO A 50 -1.75 -5.93 -19.71
CA PRO A 50 -2.69 -5.68 -20.78
C PRO A 50 -4.15 -5.92 -20.32
N ASP A 51 -5.05 -5.11 -20.87
CA ASP A 51 -6.49 -5.19 -20.63
C ASP A 51 -6.92 -5.01 -19.16
N THR A 52 -6.05 -4.40 -18.33
CA THR A 52 -6.38 -4.07 -16.95
C THR A 52 -6.70 -2.60 -16.75
N SER A 53 -7.55 -2.32 -15.77
CA SER A 53 -7.85 -0.98 -15.28
C SER A 53 -7.37 -0.81 -13.85
N PHE A 54 -6.81 0.36 -13.56
CA PHE A 54 -6.45 0.78 -12.21
C PHE A 54 -7.53 1.70 -11.66
N VAL A 55 -8.16 1.29 -10.59
CA VAL A 55 -9.30 1.99 -9.98
C VAL A 55 -8.95 2.44 -8.56
N LEU A 56 -9.16 3.72 -8.29
CA LEU A 56 -9.10 4.27 -6.94
C LEU A 56 -10.53 4.47 -6.43
N THR A 57 -10.87 3.92 -5.27
CA THR A 57 -12.21 4.03 -4.69
C THR A 57 -12.15 4.73 -3.34
N ASP A 58 -12.83 5.85 -3.23
CA ASP A 58 -13.11 6.53 -1.96
C ASP A 58 -14.34 5.88 -1.32
N ALA A 59 -14.13 5.18 -0.22
CA ALA A 59 -15.20 4.45 0.48
C ALA A 59 -16.17 5.36 1.24
N ARG A 60 -15.86 6.64 1.40
CA ARG A 60 -16.66 7.63 2.15
C ARG A 60 -16.90 7.28 3.62
N VAL A 61 -16.13 6.38 4.19
CA VAL A 61 -16.19 6.07 5.62
C VAL A 61 -15.61 7.25 6.42
N PRO A 62 -16.35 7.80 7.39
CA PRO A 62 -15.86 8.91 8.21
C PRO A 62 -14.63 8.48 9.02
N ARG A 63 -13.55 9.23 8.91
CA ARG A 63 -12.32 9.01 9.69
C ARG A 63 -12.41 9.75 11.04
N VAL A 64 -13.31 9.30 11.90
CA VAL A 64 -13.52 9.88 13.23
C VAL A 64 -12.46 9.31 14.18
N HIS A 65 -11.77 10.17 14.92
CA HIS A 65 -10.73 9.81 15.92
C HIS A 65 -9.36 9.34 15.41
N VAL A 66 -9.08 9.40 14.12
CA VAL A 66 -7.82 8.91 13.54
C VAL A 66 -6.60 9.75 13.94
N TRP A 67 -6.76 11.04 14.25
CA TRP A 67 -5.66 11.95 14.54
C TRP A 67 -4.76 11.50 15.70
N ASN A 68 -5.36 11.01 16.77
CA ASN A 68 -4.61 10.56 17.95
C ASN A 68 -3.87 9.25 17.67
N GLU A 69 -4.53 8.32 16.98
CA GLU A 69 -3.94 7.05 16.63
C GLU A 69 -2.82 7.22 15.60
N GLU A 70 -3.01 8.04 14.57
CA GLU A 70 -1.99 8.33 13.56
C GLU A 70 -0.73 8.96 14.18
N THR A 71 -0.88 9.84 15.15
CA THR A 71 0.25 10.47 15.86
C THR A 71 0.99 9.46 16.72
N LEU A 72 0.28 8.63 17.46
CA LEU A 72 0.86 7.55 18.27
C LEU A 72 1.59 6.54 17.39
N TRP A 73 1.00 6.16 16.26
CA TRP A 73 1.57 5.19 15.33
C TRP A 73 2.83 5.70 14.66
N THR A 74 2.86 6.97 14.27
CA THR A 74 4.05 7.59 13.67
C THR A 74 5.19 7.63 14.66
N ALA A 75 4.92 7.94 15.93
CA ALA A 75 5.92 7.94 16.99
C ALA A 75 6.42 6.52 17.30
N GLU A 76 5.53 5.55 17.44
CA GLU A 76 5.88 4.14 17.66
C GLU A 76 6.67 3.56 16.48
N TYR A 77 6.30 3.88 15.24
CA TYR A 77 7.02 3.45 14.06
C TYR A 77 8.44 4.03 13.99
N ALA A 78 8.60 5.29 14.36
CA ALA A 78 9.92 5.93 14.44
C ALA A 78 10.80 5.29 15.52
N CYS A 79 10.23 4.94 16.69
CA CYS A 79 10.92 4.18 17.74
C CYS A 79 11.31 2.78 17.25
N LEU A 80 10.38 2.04 16.63
CA LEU A 80 10.63 0.72 16.05
C LEU A 80 11.81 0.72 15.08
N LEU A 81 11.81 1.65 14.13
CA LEU A 81 12.91 1.79 13.18
C LEU A 81 14.21 2.20 13.86
N GLY A 82 14.14 3.01 14.92
CA GLY A 82 15.29 3.39 15.75
C GLY A 82 15.92 2.19 16.45
N ASP A 83 15.10 1.38 17.09
CA ASP A 83 15.53 0.20 17.85
C ASP A 83 16.11 -0.88 16.91
N LEU A 84 15.50 -1.10 15.75
CA LEU A 84 16.03 -2.01 14.73
C LEU A 84 17.38 -1.54 14.16
N LYS A 85 17.55 -0.23 13.97
CA LYS A 85 18.83 0.34 13.51
C LYS A 85 19.93 0.22 14.55
N ILE A 86 19.60 0.40 15.82
CA ILE A 86 20.56 0.30 16.94
C ILE A 86 21.04 -1.15 17.11
N SER A 87 20.16 -2.15 16.96
CA SER A 87 20.52 -3.55 17.17
C SER A 87 21.43 -4.13 16.07
N ARG A 88 21.56 -3.48 14.90
CA ARG A 88 22.29 -4.00 13.73
C ARG A 88 23.24 -3.01 13.04
N ASN A 89 23.87 -2.10 13.75
CA ASN A 89 24.83 -1.12 13.19
C ASN A 89 24.31 -0.35 11.95
N GLY A 90 23.01 -0.10 11.87
CA GLY A 90 22.40 0.70 10.81
C GLY A 90 22.07 -0.04 9.51
N GLU A 91 22.40 -1.29 9.37
CA GLU A 91 21.94 -2.13 8.26
C GLU A 91 20.72 -2.96 8.69
N ILE A 92 19.58 -2.71 8.07
CA ILE A 92 18.42 -3.59 8.19
C ILE A 92 18.64 -4.77 7.23
N VAL A 93 19.48 -5.70 7.65
CA VAL A 93 19.65 -6.97 6.95
C VAL A 93 18.68 -7.96 7.59
N TYR A 94 17.60 -8.24 6.90
CA TYR A 94 16.68 -9.32 7.26
C TYR A 94 17.31 -10.64 6.77
N GLU A 95 18.29 -11.16 7.48
CA GLU A 95 18.65 -12.56 7.33
C GLU A 95 17.66 -13.40 8.14
N ASP A 96 17.09 -14.38 7.47
CA ASP A 96 16.06 -15.32 7.92
C ASP A 96 16.54 -16.20 9.10
N SER A 97 16.86 -15.62 10.24
CA SER A 97 16.91 -16.42 11.45
C SER A 97 15.71 -16.09 12.34
N ASP A 98 14.66 -16.89 12.22
CA ASP A 98 13.47 -16.85 13.09
C ASP A 98 13.83 -16.77 14.59
N THR A 99 15.02 -17.18 14.95
CA THR A 99 15.50 -17.25 16.34
C THR A 99 15.84 -15.85 16.89
N GLU A 100 16.61 -15.03 16.17
CA GLU A 100 16.99 -13.69 16.63
C GLU A 100 15.80 -12.73 16.66
N ILE A 101 14.91 -12.87 15.68
CA ILE A 101 13.66 -12.12 15.63
C ILE A 101 12.79 -12.47 16.83
N ASN A 102 12.63 -13.74 17.15
CA ASN A 102 11.85 -14.21 18.30
C ASN A 102 12.44 -13.74 19.64
N GLU A 103 13.76 -13.63 19.76
CA GLU A 103 14.41 -13.10 20.98
C GLU A 103 14.10 -11.62 21.18
N VAL A 104 14.23 -10.79 20.13
CA VAL A 104 13.86 -9.36 20.19
C VAL A 104 12.37 -9.21 20.45
N LEU A 105 11.54 -10.03 19.80
CA LEU A 105 10.10 -9.99 19.94
C LEU A 105 9.58 -10.49 21.30
N SER A 106 10.38 -11.20 22.06
CA SER A 106 9.98 -11.72 23.40
C SER A 106 9.96 -10.63 24.47
N VAL A 107 10.61 -9.51 24.27
CA VAL A 107 10.73 -8.40 25.24
C VAL A 107 9.79 -7.23 24.96
N VAL A 108 9.06 -7.24 23.84
CA VAL A 108 8.17 -6.14 23.45
C VAL A 108 6.71 -6.51 23.65
N ASN A 109 5.83 -5.50 23.80
CA ASN A 109 4.39 -5.76 23.92
C ASN A 109 3.81 -6.36 22.62
N GLU A 110 2.66 -7.02 22.73
CA GLU A 110 2.07 -7.79 21.64
C GLU A 110 1.67 -6.89 20.43
N ASP A 111 1.22 -5.66 20.67
CA ASP A 111 0.85 -4.74 19.60
C ASP A 111 2.07 -4.32 18.78
N TYR A 112 3.16 -4.02 19.47
CA TYR A 112 4.44 -3.69 18.88
C TYR A 112 5.01 -4.86 18.07
N ARG A 113 4.94 -6.08 18.65
CA ARG A 113 5.35 -7.32 18.00
C ARG A 113 4.59 -7.57 16.70
N ARG A 114 3.26 -7.45 16.70
CA ARG A 114 2.43 -7.64 15.49
C ARG A 114 2.77 -6.65 14.40
N ARG A 115 2.97 -5.37 14.74
CA ARG A 115 3.35 -4.33 13.79
C ARG A 115 4.72 -4.58 13.19
N LEU A 116 5.70 -5.01 13.99
CA LEU A 116 7.03 -5.35 13.50
C LEU A 116 6.98 -6.53 12.52
N ILE A 117 6.27 -7.59 12.87
CA ILE A 117 6.05 -8.73 11.97
C ILE A 117 5.37 -8.28 10.67
N CYS A 118 4.39 -7.37 10.74
CA CYS A 118 3.74 -6.83 9.55
C CYS A 118 4.76 -6.12 8.64
N ILE A 119 5.60 -5.25 9.18
CA ILE A 119 6.62 -4.51 8.42
C ILE A 119 7.58 -5.47 7.71
N MET A 120 8.04 -6.50 8.39
CA MET A 120 8.95 -7.49 7.81
C MET A 120 8.29 -8.27 6.68
N LYS A 121 7.05 -8.71 6.87
CA LYS A 121 6.29 -9.43 5.83
C LYS A 121 5.94 -8.53 4.66
N GLU A 122 5.55 -7.27 4.88
CA GLU A 122 5.34 -6.28 3.82
C GLU A 122 6.60 -6.06 2.97
N GLN A 123 7.77 -6.05 3.61
CA GLN A 123 9.04 -5.92 2.88
C GLN A 123 9.31 -7.14 1.98
N ALA A 124 9.04 -8.35 2.45
CA ALA A 124 9.16 -9.57 1.64
C ALA A 124 8.16 -9.55 0.47
N LEU A 125 6.89 -9.26 0.75
CA LEU A 125 5.86 -9.14 -0.30
C LEU A 125 6.19 -8.08 -1.34
N LEU A 126 6.82 -6.97 -0.95
CA LEU A 126 7.28 -5.95 -1.90
C LEU A 126 8.29 -6.54 -2.90
N GLN A 127 9.24 -7.35 -2.44
CA GLN A 127 10.23 -7.98 -3.33
C GLN A 127 9.58 -8.99 -4.27
N ASP A 128 8.62 -9.77 -3.78
CA ASP A 128 7.85 -10.73 -4.60
C ASP A 128 7.00 -9.99 -5.65
N ALA A 129 6.30 -8.93 -5.25
CA ALA A 129 5.52 -8.09 -6.16
C ALA A 129 6.38 -7.40 -7.23
N LEU A 130 7.57 -6.91 -6.88
CA LEU A 130 8.53 -6.34 -7.83
C LEU A 130 9.00 -7.39 -8.86
N THR A 131 9.25 -8.61 -8.39
CA THR A 131 9.61 -9.75 -9.26
C THR A 131 8.43 -10.10 -10.18
N ALA A 132 7.22 -10.13 -9.66
CA ALA A 132 6.00 -10.37 -10.43
C ALA A 132 5.78 -9.30 -11.51
N LEU A 133 5.99 -8.02 -11.18
CA LEU A 133 5.92 -6.89 -12.13
C LEU A 133 6.96 -7.04 -13.25
N LYS A 134 8.22 -7.30 -12.91
CA LYS A 134 9.31 -7.49 -13.90
C LYS A 134 9.05 -8.66 -14.84
N ASN A 135 8.34 -9.69 -14.38
CA ASN A 135 7.98 -10.89 -15.15
C ASN A 135 6.58 -10.80 -15.78
N SER A 136 5.87 -9.67 -15.68
CA SER A 136 4.49 -9.51 -16.14
C SER A 136 3.54 -10.60 -15.61
N ASN A 137 3.78 -11.10 -14.39
CA ASN A 137 2.99 -12.14 -13.74
C ASN A 137 1.88 -11.52 -12.88
N PHE A 138 0.75 -11.20 -13.52
CA PHE A 138 -0.38 -10.58 -12.83
C PHE A 138 -0.91 -11.42 -11.65
N ALA A 139 -1.04 -12.73 -11.82
CA ALA A 139 -1.61 -13.59 -10.78
C ALA A 139 -0.76 -13.62 -9.51
N GLN A 140 0.58 -13.56 -9.62
CA GLN A 140 1.47 -13.42 -8.46
C GLN A 140 1.35 -12.03 -7.85
N PHE A 141 1.45 -10.97 -8.66
CA PHE A 141 1.27 -9.59 -8.21
C PHE A 141 -0.06 -9.42 -7.45
N ALA A 142 -1.16 -9.97 -7.99
CA ALA A 142 -2.47 -9.89 -7.37
C ALA A 142 -2.52 -10.60 -5.99
N ARG A 143 -1.88 -11.77 -5.87
CA ARG A 143 -1.77 -12.46 -4.57
C ARG A 143 -1.00 -11.64 -3.54
N ASP A 144 0.11 -11.03 -3.95
CA ASP A 144 0.97 -10.24 -3.06
C ASP A 144 0.22 -8.98 -2.57
N VAL A 145 -0.53 -8.32 -3.47
CA VAL A 145 -1.39 -7.17 -3.13
C VAL A 145 -2.49 -7.56 -2.12
N VAL A 146 -3.18 -8.68 -2.35
CA VAL A 146 -4.22 -9.18 -1.44
C VAL A 146 -3.62 -9.53 -0.08
N HIS A 147 -2.50 -10.25 -0.07
CA HIS A 147 -1.82 -10.61 1.17
C HIS A 147 -1.32 -9.38 1.95
N SER A 148 -0.81 -8.37 1.24
CA SER A 148 -0.48 -7.06 1.86
C SER A 148 -1.70 -6.43 2.55
N HIS A 149 -2.89 -6.46 1.94
CA HIS A 149 -4.09 -5.97 2.60
C HIS A 149 -4.42 -6.76 3.87
N GLU A 150 -4.31 -8.09 3.83
CA GLU A 150 -4.53 -8.96 4.99
C GLU A 150 -3.57 -8.64 6.14
N LEU A 151 -2.29 -8.42 5.85
CA LEU A 151 -1.31 -7.99 6.86
C LEU A 151 -1.67 -6.65 7.49
N LEU A 152 -2.12 -5.68 6.69
CA LEU A 152 -2.55 -4.38 7.19
C LEU A 152 -3.83 -4.47 8.03
N ARG A 153 -4.76 -5.36 7.66
CA ARG A 153 -5.98 -5.62 8.42
C ARG A 153 -5.70 -6.33 9.74
N ASP A 154 -4.96 -7.45 9.68
CA ASP A 154 -4.87 -8.40 10.79
C ASP A 154 -3.73 -8.08 11.77
N LEU A 155 -2.59 -7.62 11.27
CA LEU A 155 -1.41 -7.34 12.08
C LEU A 155 -1.24 -5.84 12.35
N PHE A 156 -1.36 -5.02 11.33
CA PHE A 156 -1.20 -3.57 11.50
C PHE A 156 -2.47 -2.90 12.01
N GLN A 157 -3.64 -3.46 11.72
CA GLN A 157 -4.97 -3.04 12.21
C GLN A 157 -5.37 -1.62 11.77
N ILE A 158 -5.10 -1.26 10.52
CA ILE A 158 -5.49 0.03 9.93
C ILE A 158 -6.67 -0.05 8.98
N SER A 159 -7.30 -1.20 8.85
CA SER A 159 -8.48 -1.37 8.03
C SER A 159 -9.77 -1.26 8.85
N CYS A 160 -10.90 -1.28 8.18
CA CYS A 160 -12.22 -1.33 8.78
C CYS A 160 -13.13 -2.28 7.97
N PRO A 161 -14.26 -2.75 8.55
CA PRO A 161 -15.14 -3.71 7.90
C PRO A 161 -15.63 -3.29 6.52
N GLU A 162 -15.88 -2.00 6.32
CA GLU A 162 -16.33 -1.44 5.06
C GLU A 162 -15.26 -1.57 3.96
N ILE A 163 -14.02 -1.26 4.30
CA ILE A 163 -12.87 -1.42 3.39
C ILE A 163 -12.61 -2.89 3.11
N ASP A 164 -12.63 -3.74 4.13
CA ASP A 164 -12.40 -5.19 3.98
C ASP A 164 -13.44 -5.83 3.08
N TRP A 165 -14.69 -5.38 3.17
CA TRP A 165 -15.76 -5.81 2.29
C TRP A 165 -15.49 -5.42 0.84
N LEU A 166 -15.14 -4.15 0.58
CA LEU A 166 -14.82 -3.66 -0.77
C LEU A 166 -13.67 -4.46 -1.39
N VAL A 167 -12.60 -4.66 -0.62
CA VAL A 167 -11.41 -5.40 -1.06
C VAL A 167 -11.76 -6.85 -1.39
N LYS A 168 -12.42 -7.56 -0.48
CA LYS A 168 -12.74 -8.97 -0.62
C LYS A 168 -13.63 -9.25 -1.84
N ARG A 169 -14.61 -8.40 -2.10
CA ARG A 169 -15.57 -8.58 -3.20
C ARG A 169 -14.92 -8.52 -4.59
N VAL A 170 -13.73 -7.96 -4.71
CA VAL A 170 -13.03 -7.85 -5.99
C VAL A 170 -12.58 -9.22 -6.52
N PHE A 171 -12.06 -10.07 -5.64
CA PHE A 171 -11.42 -11.34 -6.01
C PHE A 171 -12.11 -12.59 -5.43
N GLU A 172 -13.18 -12.43 -4.68
CA GLU A 172 -13.90 -13.54 -4.01
C GLU A 172 -14.34 -14.64 -4.99
N GLY A 173 -14.80 -14.26 -6.19
CA GLY A 173 -15.22 -15.21 -7.22
C GLY A 173 -14.09 -16.11 -7.72
N ASP A 174 -12.89 -15.59 -7.87
CA ASP A 174 -11.71 -16.35 -8.27
C ASP A 174 -11.29 -17.32 -7.15
N MET A 175 -11.27 -16.83 -5.91
CA MET A 175 -10.94 -17.66 -4.75
C MET A 175 -11.91 -18.84 -4.58
N LEU A 176 -13.21 -18.58 -4.66
CA LEU A 176 -14.24 -19.62 -4.53
C LEU A 176 -14.17 -20.66 -5.67
N SER A 177 -13.76 -20.25 -6.86
CA SER A 177 -13.61 -21.14 -8.02
C SER A 177 -12.23 -21.81 -8.12
N GLY A 178 -11.29 -21.50 -7.22
CA GLY A 178 -9.91 -22.02 -7.25
C GLY A 178 -9.11 -21.57 -8.46
N LYS A 179 -9.49 -20.44 -9.09
CA LYS A 179 -8.78 -19.89 -10.25
C LYS A 179 -7.67 -18.94 -9.80
N PRO A 180 -6.64 -18.73 -10.63
CA PRO A 180 -5.71 -17.64 -10.44
C PRO A 180 -6.45 -16.30 -10.33
N LEU A 181 -5.97 -15.41 -9.47
CA LEU A 181 -6.60 -14.10 -9.30
C LEU A 181 -6.53 -13.29 -10.60
N SER A 182 -7.68 -12.82 -11.06
CA SER A 182 -7.84 -11.92 -12.21
C SER A 182 -7.97 -10.46 -11.79
N ALA A 183 -8.09 -10.21 -10.49
CA ALA A 183 -8.18 -8.89 -9.89
C ALA A 183 -7.57 -8.89 -8.49
N CYS A 184 -7.16 -7.71 -8.03
CA CYS A 184 -6.70 -7.48 -6.66
C CYS A 184 -7.13 -6.12 -6.15
N SER A 185 -7.20 -5.98 -4.84
CA SER A 185 -7.52 -4.74 -4.19
C SER A 185 -6.81 -4.64 -2.83
N ARG A 186 -6.52 -3.43 -2.40
CA ARG A 186 -5.88 -3.15 -1.11
C ARG A 186 -6.29 -1.77 -0.61
N ILE A 187 -6.33 -1.60 0.69
CA ILE A 187 -6.43 -0.28 1.31
C ILE A 187 -5.24 0.59 0.90
N THR A 188 -5.49 1.87 0.68
CA THR A 188 -4.44 2.88 0.38
C THR A 188 -4.62 4.12 1.23
N GLY A 189 -3.62 5.01 1.19
CA GLY A 189 -3.59 6.20 2.04
C GLY A 189 -3.23 5.85 3.48
N LYS A 190 -3.78 6.61 4.42
CA LYS A 190 -3.42 6.53 5.85
C LYS A 190 -4.24 5.51 6.66
N GLY A 191 -5.07 4.70 6.01
CA GLY A 191 -5.92 3.73 6.68
C GLY A 191 -7.21 4.29 7.28
N PHE A 192 -7.90 3.46 8.08
CA PHE A 192 -9.12 3.80 8.84
C PHE A 192 -10.26 4.36 7.98
N GLY A 193 -10.61 3.66 6.88
CA GLY A 193 -11.75 4.02 6.05
C GLY A 193 -11.48 5.05 4.96
N SER A 194 -10.21 5.23 4.54
CA SER A 194 -9.89 6.17 3.47
C SER A 194 -10.29 5.64 2.09
N SER A 195 -9.39 5.00 1.41
CA SER A 195 -9.60 4.56 0.02
C SER A 195 -8.99 3.18 -0.22
N THR A 196 -9.44 2.54 -1.28
CA THR A 196 -8.80 1.34 -1.82
C THR A 196 -8.27 1.62 -3.23
N TYR A 197 -7.19 0.96 -3.61
CA TYR A 197 -6.89 0.78 -5.02
C TYR A 197 -7.21 -0.65 -5.45
N THR A 198 -7.65 -0.77 -6.68
CA THR A 198 -8.05 -2.03 -7.29
C THR A 198 -7.44 -2.12 -8.68
N VAL A 199 -6.85 -3.27 -9.01
CA VAL A 199 -6.45 -3.61 -10.38
C VAL A 199 -7.31 -4.77 -10.83
N LEU A 200 -8.04 -4.60 -11.91
CA LEU A 200 -8.99 -5.59 -12.43
C LEU A 200 -8.99 -5.60 -13.96
N GLN A 201 -9.56 -6.64 -14.56
CA GLN A 201 -9.75 -6.67 -16.00
C GLN A 201 -10.73 -5.56 -16.42
N THR A 202 -10.41 -4.81 -17.47
CA THR A 202 -11.23 -3.67 -17.93
C THR A 202 -12.67 -4.08 -18.22
N LYS A 203 -12.91 -5.30 -18.71
CA LYS A 203 -14.25 -5.85 -18.95
C LYS A 203 -15.10 -6.02 -17.69
N ASP A 204 -14.47 -6.04 -16.50
CA ASP A 204 -15.15 -6.30 -15.22
C ASP A 204 -15.51 -4.99 -14.48
N LEU A 205 -15.25 -3.82 -15.10
CA LEU A 205 -15.59 -2.51 -14.52
C LEU A 205 -17.10 -2.37 -14.21
N ASP A 206 -17.98 -2.81 -15.13
CA ASP A 206 -19.43 -2.75 -14.90
C ASP A 206 -19.86 -3.63 -13.71
N ALA A 207 -19.21 -4.78 -13.55
CA ALA A 207 -19.44 -5.65 -12.39
C ALA A 207 -18.93 -5.01 -11.10
N TYR A 208 -17.83 -4.30 -11.18
CA TYR A 208 -17.29 -3.54 -10.05
C TYR A 208 -18.24 -2.43 -9.61
N GLU A 209 -18.79 -1.66 -10.54
CA GLU A 209 -19.76 -0.60 -10.25
C GLU A 209 -21.03 -1.14 -9.55
N LYS A 210 -21.53 -2.29 -9.98
CA LYS A 210 -22.65 -2.96 -9.29
C LYS A 210 -22.33 -3.33 -7.85
N ARG A 211 -21.07 -3.69 -7.55
CA ARG A 211 -20.61 -3.97 -6.18
C ARG A 211 -20.59 -2.71 -5.33
N LEU A 212 -20.27 -1.55 -5.90
CA LEU A 212 -20.36 -0.28 -5.18
C LEU A 212 -21.79 0.09 -4.80
N ALA A 213 -22.76 -0.19 -5.68
CA ALA A 213 -24.19 -0.03 -5.35
C ALA A 213 -24.63 -1.01 -4.23
N GLU A 214 -24.10 -2.22 -4.20
CA GLU A 214 -24.32 -3.17 -3.11
C GLU A 214 -23.68 -2.69 -1.79
N TYR A 215 -22.47 -2.15 -1.86
CA TYR A 215 -21.77 -1.54 -0.73
C TYR A 215 -22.60 -0.42 -0.08
N GLU A 216 -23.12 0.52 -0.89
CA GLU A 216 -23.97 1.60 -0.41
C GLU A 216 -25.23 1.06 0.29
N ARG A 217 -25.85 0.04 -0.28
CA ARG A 217 -27.05 -0.59 0.33
C ARG A 217 -26.75 -1.23 1.69
N ILE A 218 -25.53 -1.79 1.88
CA ILE A 218 -25.15 -2.50 3.12
C ILE A 218 -24.70 -1.52 4.19
N PHE A 219 -23.83 -0.58 3.83
CA PHE A 219 -23.15 0.29 4.79
C PHE A 219 -23.71 1.72 4.83
N GLY A 220 -24.52 2.11 3.85
CA GLY A 220 -25.09 3.46 3.80
C GLY A 220 -24.12 4.54 3.30
N PHE A 221 -22.90 4.18 2.87
CA PHE A 221 -21.91 5.12 2.35
C PHE A 221 -21.90 5.06 0.83
N HIS A 222 -22.01 6.22 0.17
CA HIS A 222 -21.95 6.34 -1.28
C HIS A 222 -20.48 6.38 -1.73
N ALA A 223 -19.89 5.21 -1.98
CA ALA A 223 -18.52 5.11 -2.46
C ALA A 223 -18.40 5.70 -3.89
N ILE A 224 -17.31 6.40 -4.14
CA ILE A 224 -16.99 6.97 -5.46
C ILE A 224 -15.71 6.35 -5.97
N TYR A 225 -15.73 5.89 -7.22
CA TYR A 225 -14.54 5.34 -7.85
C TYR A 225 -14.05 6.21 -9.02
N TYR A 226 -12.76 6.15 -9.24
CA TYR A 226 -12.05 6.82 -10.33
C TYR A 226 -11.25 5.79 -11.11
N ASN A 227 -11.52 5.65 -12.41
CA ASN A 227 -10.65 4.90 -13.29
C ASN A 227 -9.42 5.75 -13.59
N VAL A 228 -8.27 5.34 -13.07
CA VAL A 228 -7.03 6.11 -13.10
C VAL A 228 -6.15 5.63 -14.23
N HIS A 229 -5.60 6.57 -14.97
CA HIS A 229 -4.63 6.30 -16.02
C HIS A 229 -3.26 6.82 -15.59
N THR A 230 -2.24 6.01 -15.81
CA THR A 230 -0.86 6.42 -15.60
C THR A 230 -0.47 7.52 -16.58
N ALA A 231 0.35 8.46 -16.12
CA ALA A 231 0.83 9.58 -16.93
C ALA A 231 2.33 9.82 -16.66
N ASP A 232 2.96 10.59 -17.54
CA ASP A 232 4.31 11.04 -17.31
C ASP A 232 4.36 12.11 -16.21
N GLY A 233 5.37 12.03 -15.36
CA GLY A 233 5.65 13.05 -14.34
C GLY A 233 6.13 14.36 -14.96
N VAL A 234 6.03 15.44 -14.20
CA VAL A 234 6.29 16.80 -14.68
C VAL A 234 7.70 16.96 -15.29
N ILE A 235 8.71 16.30 -14.72
CA ILE A 235 10.11 16.43 -15.19
C ILE A 235 10.39 15.54 -16.40
N SER A 236 9.68 14.44 -16.58
CA SER A 236 9.89 13.53 -17.72
C SER A 236 9.53 14.16 -19.07
N GLY A 237 8.71 15.21 -19.08
CA GLY A 237 8.34 15.98 -20.27
C GLY A 237 9.21 17.23 -20.53
N LEU A 238 10.13 17.57 -19.62
CA LEU A 238 11.05 18.70 -19.80
C LEU A 238 12.36 18.20 -20.41
N ASN A 239 12.52 18.39 -21.69
CA ASN A 239 13.84 18.29 -22.35
C ASN A 239 14.69 19.48 -21.86
N TRP A 240 15.60 19.23 -20.95
CA TRP A 240 16.67 20.17 -20.56
C TRP A 240 17.86 20.05 -21.51
#